data_d372c9e251cca723ed66b5826c2c14c3
#
_entry.id   d372c9e251cca723ed66b5826c2c14c3
#
_cell.length_a   1.000
_cell.length_b   1.000
_cell.length_c   1.000
_cell.angle_alpha   90.00
_cell.angle_beta   90.00
_cell.angle_gamma   90.00
#
_symmetry.space_group_name_H-M   'P 1'
#
loop_
_entity.id
_entity.type
_entity.pdbx_description
1 polymer ?
#
loop_
_entity_poly.entity_id
_entity_poly.type
_entity_poly.pdbx_seq_one_letter_code
_entity_poly.pdbx_strand_id
1 'polypeptide(L)'
;MASAPPAKRKRKLSEEGRMFQEKWELQYFCTVVNGRIHCLICSNSIATPKEYNLKRHYETNHRSYDRYDGPVRVSRLKQLKANLRLQQTCFTKIEKANVASVTASYELSRMIAMSAKSYSEGDFIKQCLLKTAQILCPEKTDLFRDISLSRNTIAERIDEMAGDLKQQLKATSSRFEHFSIAIDETVDITGIAQLAVFIRACDNEFNIYEELIELIPMHDTTTSQDIFDTVEQVLQDYGLDLSKLACLATDGAENMVGRHNGVAAMLRTKIENSHPDSSFPHFHCIIHQQNL
;
A
#
# COMPACT_ATOMS: atom_id res chain seq x y z
N MET A 1 -55.03 32.85 14.83
CA MET A 1 -53.57 32.57 14.76
C MET A 1 -53.25 32.11 13.35
N ALA A 2 -52.62 32.95 12.54
CA ALA A 2 -52.26 32.66 11.15
C ALA A 2 -50.93 31.90 11.13
N SER A 3 -50.90 30.69 10.59
CA SER A 3 -49.69 29.87 10.43
C SER A 3 -48.78 30.47 9.35
N ALA A 4 -47.47 30.62 9.68
CA ALA A 4 -46.44 31.09 8.80
C ALA A 4 -46.28 30.14 7.57
N PRO A 5 -46.00 30.66 6.34
CA PRO A 5 -45.83 29.82 5.17
C PRO A 5 -44.53 28.99 5.26
N PRO A 6 -44.50 27.74 4.72
CA PRO A 6 -43.35 26.86 4.81
C PRO A 6 -42.16 27.42 4.04
N ALA A 7 -40.97 27.38 4.66
CA ALA A 7 -39.71 27.82 4.09
C ALA A 7 -39.40 27.02 2.80
N LYS A 8 -39.12 27.71 1.69
CA LYS A 8 -38.76 27.11 0.40
C LYS A 8 -37.41 26.36 0.55
N ARG A 9 -37.45 25.03 0.47
CA ARG A 9 -36.29 24.14 0.48
C ARG A 9 -35.37 24.47 -0.69
N LYS A 10 -34.12 24.87 -0.43
CA LYS A 10 -33.12 25.09 -1.46
C LYS A 10 -32.82 23.75 -2.14
N ARG A 11 -33.10 23.62 -3.44
CA ARG A 11 -32.77 22.43 -4.23
C ARG A 11 -31.27 22.24 -4.29
N LYS A 12 -30.78 20.99 -4.12
CA LYS A 12 -29.35 20.65 -4.26
C LYS A 12 -28.92 20.81 -5.74
N LEU A 13 -27.69 21.26 -5.98
CA LEU A 13 -27.16 21.48 -7.35
C LEU A 13 -27.24 20.23 -8.25
N SER A 14 -27.17 19.02 -7.65
CA SER A 14 -27.27 17.72 -8.34
C SER A 14 -28.68 17.43 -8.90
N GLU A 15 -29.71 18.11 -8.43
CA GLU A 15 -31.10 17.87 -8.84
C GLU A 15 -31.52 18.75 -10.03
N GLU A 16 -30.72 19.74 -10.44
CA GLU A 16 -31.10 20.71 -11.50
C GLU A 16 -30.73 20.25 -12.92
N GLY A 17 -30.04 19.13 -13.13
CA GLY A 17 -29.77 18.54 -14.45
C GLY A 17 -29.12 19.48 -15.50
N ARG A 18 -28.43 20.55 -15.07
CA ARG A 18 -27.89 21.58 -15.95
C ARG A 18 -26.61 21.10 -16.60
N MET A 19 -26.64 20.90 -17.88
CA MET A 19 -25.49 20.47 -18.66
C MET A 19 -24.79 21.70 -19.29
N PHE A 20 -23.47 21.61 -19.46
CA PHE A 20 -22.66 22.57 -20.20
C PHE A 20 -23.07 22.53 -21.67
N GLN A 21 -23.19 23.72 -22.31
CA GLN A 21 -23.56 23.86 -23.74
C GLN A 21 -22.31 24.19 -24.56
N GLU A 22 -22.06 23.48 -25.64
CA GLU A 22 -20.87 23.65 -26.49
C GLU A 22 -20.76 25.08 -27.06
N LYS A 23 -21.90 25.77 -27.32
CA LYS A 23 -21.89 27.16 -27.78
C LYS A 23 -21.15 28.10 -26.81
N TRP A 24 -21.09 27.77 -25.50
CA TRP A 24 -20.44 28.61 -24.52
C TRP A 24 -18.90 28.55 -24.64
N GLU A 25 -18.36 27.52 -25.30
CA GLU A 25 -16.93 27.45 -25.60
C GLU A 25 -16.49 28.62 -26.47
N LEU A 26 -17.26 28.89 -27.52
CA LEU A 26 -16.97 29.98 -28.42
C LEU A 26 -17.39 31.33 -27.83
N GLN A 27 -18.50 31.37 -27.09
CA GLN A 27 -19.03 32.62 -26.53
C GLN A 27 -18.19 33.17 -25.38
N TYR A 28 -17.71 32.26 -24.48
CA TYR A 28 -17.08 32.69 -23.23
C TYR A 28 -15.68 32.05 -23.02
N PHE A 29 -15.14 31.35 -24.01
CA PHE A 29 -13.87 30.63 -23.92
C PHE A 29 -13.79 29.73 -22.68
N CYS A 30 -14.86 28.98 -22.37
CA CYS A 30 -14.94 28.04 -21.30
C CYS A 30 -15.06 26.61 -21.85
N THR A 31 -14.51 25.61 -21.13
CA THR A 31 -14.63 24.19 -21.50
C THR A 31 -14.80 23.34 -20.25
N VAL A 32 -15.16 22.07 -20.43
CA VAL A 32 -15.29 21.10 -19.32
C VAL A 32 -14.02 20.25 -19.22
N VAL A 33 -13.43 20.21 -18.02
CA VAL A 33 -12.28 19.37 -17.69
C VAL A 33 -12.62 18.61 -16.42
N ASN A 34 -12.56 17.27 -16.45
CA ASN A 34 -12.87 16.40 -15.31
C ASN A 34 -14.20 16.75 -14.61
N GLY A 35 -15.26 17.02 -15.42
CA GLY A 35 -16.59 17.35 -14.91
C GLY A 35 -16.76 18.77 -14.34
N ARG A 36 -15.72 19.61 -14.40
CA ARG A 36 -15.75 21.00 -13.95
C ARG A 36 -15.56 21.95 -15.13
N ILE A 37 -16.21 23.12 -15.06
CA ILE A 37 -16.06 24.14 -16.09
C ILE A 37 -14.84 24.99 -15.78
N HIS A 38 -13.96 25.15 -16.76
CA HIS A 38 -12.77 26.00 -16.69
C HIS A 38 -12.78 27.08 -17.76
N CYS A 39 -12.35 28.28 -17.39
CA CYS A 39 -12.06 29.34 -18.33
C CYS A 39 -10.73 29.05 -19.04
N LEU A 40 -10.73 28.99 -20.35
CA LEU A 40 -9.53 28.71 -21.17
C LEU A 40 -8.52 29.87 -21.16
N ILE A 41 -8.94 31.07 -20.72
CA ILE A 41 -8.09 32.28 -20.72
C ILE A 41 -7.28 32.37 -19.42
N CYS A 42 -7.92 32.17 -18.24
CA CYS A 42 -7.29 32.37 -16.94
C CYS A 42 -7.19 31.06 -16.13
N SER A 43 -7.66 29.93 -16.66
CA SER A 43 -7.67 28.61 -16.03
C SER A 43 -8.51 28.49 -14.74
N ASN A 44 -9.26 29.55 -14.36
CA ASN A 44 -10.12 29.50 -13.16
C ASN A 44 -11.32 28.56 -13.38
N SER A 45 -11.69 27.83 -12.33
CA SER A 45 -12.88 27.00 -12.36
C SER A 45 -14.16 27.79 -12.05
N ILE A 46 -15.26 27.44 -12.75
CA ILE A 46 -16.59 28.03 -12.53
C ILE A 46 -17.50 26.95 -11.94
N ALA A 47 -17.94 27.17 -10.71
CA ALA A 47 -18.59 26.14 -9.90
C ALA A 47 -19.95 25.64 -10.43
N THR A 48 -20.66 26.42 -11.23
CA THR A 48 -22.02 26.06 -11.66
C THR A 48 -22.19 26.30 -13.15
N PRO A 49 -22.74 25.36 -13.95
CA PRO A 49 -22.98 25.46 -15.38
C PRO A 49 -24.22 26.34 -15.65
N LYS A 50 -24.13 27.64 -15.33
CA LYS A 50 -25.13 28.66 -15.64
C LYS A 50 -24.52 29.68 -16.58
N GLU A 51 -25.19 29.93 -17.68
CA GLU A 51 -24.72 30.93 -18.65
C GLU A 51 -24.42 32.28 -18.00
N TYR A 52 -25.24 32.71 -17.06
CA TYR A 52 -25.02 33.92 -16.28
C TYR A 52 -23.65 33.97 -15.61
N ASN A 53 -23.20 32.84 -15.00
CA ASN A 53 -21.92 32.79 -14.30
C ASN A 53 -20.76 32.89 -15.29
N LEU A 54 -20.85 32.19 -16.43
CA LEU A 54 -19.84 32.20 -17.48
C LEU A 54 -19.73 33.59 -18.10
N LYS A 55 -20.89 34.17 -18.46
CA LYS A 55 -20.98 35.53 -19.01
C LYS A 55 -20.39 36.54 -18.05
N ARG A 56 -20.82 36.56 -16.78
CA ARG A 56 -20.29 37.46 -15.76
C ARG A 56 -18.78 37.32 -15.59
N HIS A 57 -18.25 36.09 -15.51
CA HIS A 57 -16.82 35.83 -15.42
C HIS A 57 -16.07 36.39 -16.62
N TYR A 58 -16.57 36.16 -17.83
CA TYR A 58 -15.99 36.64 -19.07
C TYR A 58 -15.99 38.16 -19.16
N GLU A 59 -17.14 38.80 -18.94
CA GLU A 59 -17.28 40.25 -19.00
C GLU A 59 -16.46 40.98 -17.93
N THR A 60 -16.30 40.39 -16.75
CA THR A 60 -15.52 40.99 -15.67
C THR A 60 -14.02 40.90 -15.93
N ASN A 61 -13.54 39.73 -16.41
CA ASN A 61 -12.11 39.44 -16.40
C ASN A 61 -11.49 39.43 -17.81
N HIS A 62 -12.30 39.26 -18.89
CA HIS A 62 -11.79 38.93 -20.22
C HIS A 62 -12.41 39.74 -21.35
N ARG A 63 -12.97 40.91 -21.06
CA ARG A 63 -13.60 41.82 -22.06
C ARG A 63 -12.67 42.20 -23.21
N SER A 64 -11.36 42.20 -22.97
CA SER A 64 -10.37 42.43 -24.03
C SER A 64 -10.39 41.40 -25.16
N TYR A 65 -11.00 40.22 -24.94
CA TYR A 65 -11.17 39.17 -25.94
C TYR A 65 -12.36 39.41 -26.87
N ASP A 66 -13.19 40.44 -26.64
CA ASP A 66 -14.26 40.85 -27.55
C ASP A 66 -13.72 41.36 -28.89
N ARG A 67 -12.44 41.75 -28.93
CA ARG A 67 -11.74 42.10 -30.19
C ARG A 67 -11.61 40.94 -31.17
N TYR A 68 -11.75 39.69 -30.73
CA TYR A 68 -11.74 38.50 -31.57
C TYR A 68 -13.18 38.19 -31.99
N ASP A 69 -13.43 38.18 -33.29
CA ASP A 69 -14.72 37.93 -33.85
C ASP A 69 -14.63 36.92 -35.03
N GLY A 70 -15.74 36.36 -35.50
CA GLY A 70 -15.82 35.46 -36.63
C GLY A 70 -14.77 34.37 -36.67
N PRO A 71 -14.07 34.18 -37.80
CA PRO A 71 -13.03 33.13 -37.94
C PRO A 71 -11.85 33.28 -36.96
N VAL A 72 -11.51 34.52 -36.59
CA VAL A 72 -10.40 34.82 -35.66
C VAL A 72 -10.74 34.33 -34.26
N ARG A 73 -11.99 34.48 -33.83
CA ARG A 73 -12.47 33.95 -32.54
C ARG A 73 -12.39 32.43 -32.48
N VAL A 74 -12.80 31.76 -33.55
CA VAL A 74 -12.69 30.28 -33.68
C VAL A 74 -11.24 29.83 -33.63
N SER A 75 -10.34 30.51 -34.36
CA SER A 75 -8.91 30.22 -34.35
C SER A 75 -8.31 30.36 -32.93
N ARG A 76 -8.71 31.46 -32.24
CA ARG A 76 -8.25 31.69 -30.84
C ARG A 76 -8.75 30.61 -29.87
N LEU A 77 -10.00 30.16 -30.00
CA LEU A 77 -10.53 29.06 -29.22
C LEU A 77 -9.70 27.76 -29.42
N LYS A 78 -9.40 27.42 -30.69
CA LYS A 78 -8.55 26.25 -31.02
C LYS A 78 -7.18 26.37 -30.39
N GLN A 79 -6.53 27.53 -30.43
CA GLN A 79 -5.23 27.77 -29.82
C GLN A 79 -5.28 27.60 -28.31
N LEU A 80 -6.29 28.17 -27.62
CA LEU A 80 -6.44 27.99 -26.15
C LEU A 80 -6.69 26.55 -25.76
N LYS A 81 -7.50 25.81 -26.52
CA LYS A 81 -7.71 24.38 -26.31
C LYS A 81 -6.42 23.56 -26.53
N ALA A 82 -5.63 23.92 -27.55
CA ALA A 82 -4.33 23.26 -27.78
C ALA A 82 -3.35 23.50 -26.62
N ASN A 83 -3.28 24.72 -26.10
CA ASN A 83 -2.46 25.04 -24.93
C ASN A 83 -2.88 24.25 -23.70
N LEU A 84 -4.20 24.14 -23.44
CA LEU A 84 -4.71 23.33 -22.33
C LEU A 84 -4.31 21.85 -22.47
N ARG A 85 -4.43 21.28 -23.68
CA ARG A 85 -4.01 19.89 -23.96
C ARG A 85 -2.51 19.71 -23.74
N LEU A 86 -1.69 20.65 -24.18
CA LEU A 86 -0.24 20.59 -23.93
C LEU A 86 0.10 20.62 -22.45
N GLN A 87 -0.54 21.49 -21.66
CA GLN A 87 -0.39 21.54 -20.21
C GLN A 87 -0.79 20.19 -19.57
N GLN A 88 -1.96 19.65 -19.91
CA GLN A 88 -2.41 18.35 -19.42
C GLN A 88 -1.43 17.21 -19.76
N THR A 89 -0.89 17.23 -21.00
CA THR A 89 0.09 16.23 -21.44
C THR A 89 1.40 16.34 -20.65
N CYS A 90 1.86 17.56 -20.34
CA CYS A 90 3.03 17.76 -19.49
C CYS A 90 2.81 17.23 -18.08
N PHE A 91 1.68 17.52 -17.44
CA PHE A 91 1.37 17.01 -16.11
C PHE A 91 1.29 15.48 -16.08
N THR A 92 0.60 14.86 -17.04
CA THR A 92 0.52 13.39 -17.11
C THR A 92 1.87 12.72 -17.40
N LYS A 93 2.78 13.37 -18.13
CA LYS A 93 4.14 12.85 -18.34
C LYS A 93 4.97 12.91 -17.06
N ILE A 94 4.89 14.03 -16.32
CA ILE A 94 5.59 14.18 -15.03
C ILE A 94 5.07 13.15 -14.02
N GLU A 95 3.76 12.99 -13.90
CA GLU A 95 3.14 12.01 -13.02
C GLU A 95 3.58 10.58 -13.36
N LYS A 96 3.55 10.19 -14.65
CA LYS A 96 4.02 8.87 -15.10
C LYS A 96 5.52 8.66 -14.83
N ALA A 97 6.34 9.69 -15.00
CA ALA A 97 7.77 9.62 -14.70
C ALA A 97 8.00 9.40 -13.20
N ASN A 98 7.29 10.14 -12.34
CA ASN A 98 7.35 9.97 -10.89
C ASN A 98 6.93 8.56 -10.46
N VAL A 99 5.82 8.05 -11.00
CA VAL A 99 5.37 6.67 -10.73
C VAL A 99 6.43 5.66 -11.14
N ALA A 100 7.04 5.80 -12.33
CA ALA A 100 8.08 4.89 -12.80
C ALA A 100 9.33 4.91 -11.91
N SER A 101 9.78 6.09 -11.47
CA SER A 101 10.94 6.24 -10.57
C SER A 101 10.67 5.64 -9.20
N VAL A 102 9.46 5.81 -8.66
CA VAL A 102 9.04 5.19 -7.39
C VAL A 102 8.95 3.67 -7.53
N THR A 103 8.33 3.17 -8.60
CA THR A 103 8.26 1.72 -8.87
C THR A 103 9.66 1.10 -8.98
N ALA A 104 10.58 1.76 -9.69
CA ALA A 104 11.97 1.31 -9.79
C ALA A 104 12.67 1.30 -8.41
N SER A 105 12.40 2.28 -7.55
CA SER A 105 12.92 2.32 -6.19
C SER A 105 12.47 1.12 -5.36
N TYR A 106 11.18 0.77 -5.40
CA TYR A 106 10.65 -0.42 -4.71
C TYR A 106 11.25 -1.72 -5.24
N GLU A 107 11.31 -1.87 -6.56
CA GLU A 107 11.82 -3.10 -7.17
C GLU A 107 13.31 -3.32 -6.85
N LEU A 108 14.12 -2.27 -6.91
CA LEU A 108 15.53 -2.35 -6.54
C LEU A 108 15.71 -2.63 -5.04
N SER A 109 14.87 -2.06 -4.18
CA SER A 109 14.88 -2.34 -2.74
C SER A 109 14.51 -3.79 -2.47
N ARG A 110 13.50 -4.34 -3.18
CA ARG A 110 13.13 -5.76 -3.12
C ARG A 110 14.29 -6.67 -3.53
N MET A 111 14.99 -6.33 -4.64
CA MET A 111 16.14 -7.12 -5.09
C MET A 111 17.29 -7.11 -4.09
N ILE A 112 17.56 -5.96 -3.44
CA ILE A 112 18.57 -5.85 -2.38
C ILE A 112 18.19 -6.76 -1.20
N ALA A 113 16.94 -6.69 -0.74
CA ALA A 113 16.44 -7.54 0.35
C ALA A 113 16.54 -9.02 0.02
N MET A 114 16.03 -9.45 -1.13
CA MET A 114 16.07 -10.85 -1.58
C MET A 114 17.49 -11.41 -1.73
N SER A 115 18.46 -10.53 -2.01
CA SER A 115 19.87 -10.90 -2.14
C SER A 115 20.63 -10.84 -0.81
N ALA A 116 19.94 -10.58 0.29
CA ALA A 116 20.52 -10.37 1.63
C ALA A 116 21.70 -9.37 1.63
N LYS A 117 21.60 -8.32 0.82
CA LYS A 117 22.59 -7.27 0.71
C LYS A 117 22.34 -6.15 1.72
N SER A 118 23.41 -5.44 2.08
CA SER A 118 23.29 -4.24 2.91
C SER A 118 22.47 -3.17 2.20
N TYR A 119 21.68 -2.41 2.95
CA TYR A 119 20.90 -1.27 2.40
C TYR A 119 21.80 -0.16 1.81
N SER A 120 23.08 -0.09 2.22
CA SER A 120 24.08 0.82 1.62
C SER A 120 24.43 0.48 0.17
N GLU A 121 24.13 -0.74 -0.32
CA GLU A 121 24.32 -1.08 -1.74
C GLU A 121 23.52 -0.17 -2.68
N GLY A 122 22.46 0.46 -2.19
CA GLY A 122 21.65 1.38 -2.97
C GLY A 122 22.45 2.54 -3.55
N ASP A 123 23.41 3.07 -2.82
CA ASP A 123 24.27 4.16 -3.29
C ASP A 123 25.15 3.73 -4.46
N PHE A 124 25.72 2.51 -4.39
CA PHE A 124 26.50 1.94 -5.49
C PHE A 124 25.63 1.66 -6.72
N ILE A 125 24.47 1.02 -6.52
CA ILE A 125 23.52 0.76 -7.60
C ILE A 125 23.10 2.07 -8.27
N LYS A 126 22.83 3.11 -7.49
CA LYS A 126 22.48 4.44 -8.01
C LYS A 126 23.55 5.00 -8.92
N GLN A 127 24.82 4.90 -8.52
CA GLN A 127 25.95 5.35 -9.33
C GLN A 127 26.06 4.55 -10.64
N CYS A 128 25.90 3.22 -10.59
CA CYS A 128 25.88 2.37 -11.77
C CYS A 128 24.77 2.78 -12.75
N LEU A 129 23.54 2.99 -12.25
CA LEU A 129 22.40 3.40 -13.06
C LEU A 129 22.65 4.74 -13.75
N LEU A 130 23.14 5.74 -13.01
CA LEU A 130 23.43 7.06 -13.56
C LEU A 130 24.52 7.00 -14.63
N LYS A 131 25.60 6.25 -14.37
CA LYS A 131 26.70 6.08 -15.33
C LYS A 131 26.22 5.39 -16.61
N THR A 132 25.44 4.34 -16.47
CA THR A 132 24.84 3.62 -17.60
C THR A 132 23.93 4.54 -18.41
N ALA A 133 23.05 5.29 -17.74
CA ALA A 133 22.14 6.23 -18.40
C ALA A 133 22.87 7.31 -19.16
N GLN A 134 23.94 7.90 -18.60
CA GLN A 134 24.76 8.90 -19.27
C GLN A 134 25.40 8.41 -20.57
N ILE A 135 25.72 7.10 -20.67
CA ILE A 135 26.36 6.50 -21.83
C ILE A 135 25.31 6.09 -22.87
N LEU A 136 24.23 5.43 -22.45
CA LEU A 136 23.28 4.79 -23.36
C LEU A 136 22.08 5.67 -23.71
N CYS A 137 21.65 6.52 -22.80
CA CYS A 137 20.44 7.36 -22.99
C CYS A 137 20.57 8.69 -22.20
N PRO A 138 21.51 9.57 -22.63
CA PRO A 138 21.83 10.80 -21.90
C PRO A 138 20.61 11.73 -21.71
N GLU A 139 19.67 11.71 -22.66
CA GLU A 139 18.44 12.49 -22.60
C GLU A 139 17.44 12.04 -21.52
N LYS A 140 17.66 10.87 -20.92
CA LYS A 140 16.82 10.30 -19.85
C LYS A 140 17.50 10.24 -18.48
N THR A 141 18.71 10.78 -18.36
CA THR A 141 19.51 10.71 -17.12
C THR A 141 18.74 11.25 -15.91
N ASP A 142 17.90 12.28 -16.08
CA ASP A 142 17.12 12.84 -15.00
C ASP A 142 16.09 11.84 -14.41
N LEU A 143 15.48 10.98 -15.23
CA LEU A 143 14.60 9.92 -14.75
C LEU A 143 15.30 8.95 -13.81
N PHE A 144 16.56 8.61 -14.12
CA PHE A 144 17.39 7.76 -13.25
C PHE A 144 17.85 8.51 -11.99
N ARG A 145 18.06 9.83 -12.10
CA ARG A 145 18.39 10.67 -10.93
C ARG A 145 17.25 10.73 -9.92
N ASP A 146 16.01 10.66 -10.37
CA ASP A 146 14.82 10.71 -9.52
C ASP A 146 14.52 9.40 -8.77
N ILE A 147 15.19 8.28 -9.12
CA ILE A 147 15.07 7.02 -8.38
C ILE A 147 15.75 7.17 -7.02
N SER A 148 15.00 7.15 -5.94
CA SER A 148 15.55 7.24 -4.57
C SER A 148 16.06 5.88 -4.11
N LEU A 149 17.37 5.78 -3.80
CA LEU A 149 18.04 4.56 -3.34
C LEU A 149 18.97 4.83 -2.16
N SER A 150 18.67 5.83 -1.33
CA SER A 150 19.40 6.02 -0.08
C SER A 150 19.14 4.85 0.87
N ARG A 151 20.09 4.59 1.79
CA ARG A 151 19.95 3.55 2.82
C ARG A 151 18.59 3.63 3.55
N ASN A 152 18.17 4.83 3.94
CA ASN A 152 16.93 5.03 4.66
C ASN A 152 15.71 4.75 3.75
N THR A 153 15.73 5.23 2.50
CA THR A 153 14.65 4.97 1.54
C THR A 153 14.49 3.46 1.29
N ILE A 154 15.61 2.73 1.16
CA ILE A 154 15.56 1.28 0.96
C ILE A 154 14.94 0.59 2.17
N ALA A 155 15.36 0.96 3.40
CA ALA A 155 14.77 0.42 4.62
C ALA A 155 13.26 0.68 4.66
N GLU A 156 12.82 1.93 4.46
CA GLU A 156 11.40 2.30 4.41
C GLU A 156 10.61 1.49 3.37
N ARG A 157 11.16 1.31 2.15
CA ARG A 157 10.51 0.52 1.09
C ARG A 157 10.36 -0.94 1.46
N ILE A 158 11.38 -1.52 2.09
CA ILE A 158 11.33 -2.91 2.55
C ILE A 158 10.30 -3.07 3.66
N ASP A 159 10.27 -2.14 4.63
CA ASP A 159 9.30 -2.15 5.73
C ASP A 159 7.85 -1.99 5.21
N GLU A 160 7.63 -1.09 4.25
CA GLU A 160 6.32 -0.92 3.60
C GLU A 160 5.86 -2.19 2.89
N MET A 161 6.75 -2.85 2.11
CA MET A 161 6.46 -4.11 1.44
C MET A 161 6.19 -5.25 2.44
N ALA A 162 6.97 -5.34 3.51
CA ALA A 162 6.77 -6.32 4.56
C ALA A 162 5.43 -6.09 5.28
N GLY A 163 5.08 -4.84 5.55
CA GLY A 163 3.79 -4.47 6.14
C GLY A 163 2.61 -4.88 5.27
N ASP A 164 2.70 -4.67 3.96
CA ASP A 164 1.67 -5.08 2.99
C ASP A 164 1.52 -6.62 2.95
N LEU A 165 2.63 -7.37 2.92
CA LEU A 165 2.61 -8.83 2.97
C LEU A 165 1.97 -9.36 4.27
N LYS A 166 2.29 -8.75 5.42
CA LYS A 166 1.64 -9.09 6.71
C LYS A 166 0.14 -8.84 6.67
N GLN A 167 -0.31 -7.74 6.09
CA GLN A 167 -1.74 -7.45 5.95
C GLN A 167 -2.45 -8.46 5.03
N GLN A 168 -1.82 -8.84 3.92
CA GLN A 168 -2.34 -9.86 3.01
C GLN A 168 -2.47 -11.21 3.70
N LEU A 169 -1.45 -11.64 4.46
CA LEU A 169 -1.49 -12.89 5.22
C LEU A 169 -2.60 -12.84 6.29
N LYS A 170 -2.72 -11.74 7.03
CA LYS A 170 -3.78 -11.54 8.02
C LYS A 170 -5.19 -11.61 7.40
N ALA A 171 -5.37 -11.03 6.20
CA ALA A 171 -6.64 -11.15 5.48
C ALA A 171 -6.91 -12.60 5.02
N THR A 172 -5.85 -13.32 4.61
CA THR A 172 -5.93 -14.70 4.15
C THR A 172 -6.18 -15.67 5.31
N SER A 173 -5.62 -15.42 6.50
CA SER A 173 -5.76 -16.30 7.69
C SER A 173 -7.20 -16.53 8.11
N SER A 174 -8.10 -15.59 7.83
CA SER A 174 -9.55 -15.74 8.10
C SER A 174 -10.20 -16.92 7.37
N ARG A 175 -9.57 -17.43 6.29
CA ARG A 175 -10.05 -18.56 5.48
C ARG A 175 -9.49 -19.89 5.91
N PHE A 176 -8.51 -19.91 6.84
CA PHE A 176 -7.88 -21.14 7.29
C PHE A 176 -8.87 -22.01 8.08
N GLU A 177 -9.00 -23.26 7.64
CA GLU A 177 -9.79 -24.29 8.34
C GLU A 177 -8.95 -25.01 9.40
N HIS A 178 -7.70 -25.33 9.03
CA HIS A 178 -6.71 -25.90 9.94
C HIS A 178 -5.36 -25.28 9.68
N PHE A 179 -4.55 -25.17 10.74
CA PHE A 179 -3.18 -24.72 10.60
C PHE A 179 -2.26 -25.42 11.60
N SER A 180 -0.99 -25.44 11.29
CA SER A 180 0.10 -25.89 12.17
C SER A 180 1.12 -24.79 12.26
N ILE A 181 1.81 -24.69 13.38
CA ILE A 181 2.91 -23.74 13.56
C ILE A 181 4.22 -24.48 13.77
N ALA A 182 5.30 -23.89 13.28
CA ALA A 182 6.66 -24.28 13.65
C ALA A 182 7.33 -23.06 14.26
N ILE A 183 7.98 -23.26 15.40
CA ILE A 183 8.73 -22.22 16.10
C ILE A 183 10.18 -22.63 16.24
N ASP A 184 11.06 -21.65 16.08
CA ASP A 184 12.51 -21.82 16.19
C ASP A 184 13.12 -20.58 16.83
N GLU A 185 14.14 -20.77 17.68
CA GLU A 185 14.88 -19.69 18.32
C GLU A 185 16.26 -19.55 17.66
N THR A 186 16.59 -18.35 17.23
CA THR A 186 17.90 -18.02 16.70
C THR A 186 18.44 -16.76 17.37
N VAL A 187 19.71 -16.45 17.17
CA VAL A 187 20.33 -15.24 17.72
C VAL A 187 20.79 -14.37 16.54
N ASP A 188 20.46 -13.10 16.57
CA ASP A 188 20.90 -12.17 15.55
C ASP A 188 22.37 -11.74 15.75
N ILE A 189 22.90 -10.98 14.81
CA ILE A 189 24.30 -10.48 14.84
C ILE A 189 24.60 -9.53 16.01
N THR A 190 23.58 -9.03 16.69
CA THR A 190 23.68 -8.16 17.87
C THR A 190 23.60 -8.91 19.17
N GLY A 191 23.35 -10.23 19.12
CA GLY A 191 23.23 -11.08 20.28
C GLY A 191 21.82 -11.13 20.89
N ILE A 192 20.82 -10.58 20.18
CA ILE A 192 19.40 -10.62 20.61
C ILE A 192 18.78 -11.91 20.07
N ALA A 193 18.16 -12.69 20.96
CA ALA A 193 17.39 -13.86 20.59
C ALA A 193 16.16 -13.45 19.73
N GLN A 194 15.91 -14.21 18.69
CA GLN A 194 14.81 -13.99 17.74
C GLN A 194 13.93 -15.23 17.71
N LEU A 195 12.65 -15.11 18.01
CA LEU A 195 11.68 -16.17 17.85
C LEU A 195 11.06 -16.12 16.46
N ALA A 196 11.33 -17.12 15.63
CA ALA A 196 10.72 -17.28 14.33
C ALA A 196 9.45 -18.13 14.46
N VAL A 197 8.32 -17.62 13.94
CA VAL A 197 7.03 -18.31 13.92
C VAL A 197 6.61 -18.54 12.49
N PHE A 198 6.58 -19.79 12.05
CA PHE A 198 6.12 -20.23 10.74
C PHE A 198 4.73 -20.83 10.84
N ILE A 199 3.94 -20.67 9.80
CA ILE A 199 2.63 -21.32 9.67
C ILE A 199 2.58 -22.19 8.42
N ARG A 200 1.91 -23.33 8.54
CA ARG A 200 1.39 -24.10 7.44
C ARG A 200 -0.10 -24.28 7.65
N ALA A 201 -0.91 -23.77 6.72
CA ALA A 201 -2.36 -23.78 6.82
C ALA A 201 -3.02 -24.33 5.56
N CYS A 202 -4.27 -24.75 5.67
CA CYS A 202 -5.10 -25.09 4.55
C CYS A 202 -6.48 -24.45 4.70
N ASP A 203 -7.10 -24.09 3.56
CA ASP A 203 -8.48 -23.65 3.48
C ASP A 203 -9.43 -24.83 3.14
N ASN A 204 -10.72 -24.55 3.02
CA ASN A 204 -11.75 -25.55 2.69
C ASN A 204 -11.65 -26.11 1.25
N GLU A 205 -10.83 -25.47 0.39
CA GLU A 205 -10.53 -25.94 -0.97
C GLU A 205 -9.22 -26.76 -1.02
N PHE A 206 -8.57 -27.00 0.15
CA PHE A 206 -7.28 -27.65 0.30
C PHE A 206 -6.11 -26.88 -0.35
N ASN A 207 -6.24 -25.57 -0.53
CA ASN A 207 -5.08 -24.76 -0.87
C ASN A 207 -4.14 -24.70 0.36
N ILE A 208 -2.86 -24.92 0.12
CA ILE A 208 -1.82 -24.92 1.16
C ILE A 208 -1.12 -23.56 1.18
N TYR A 209 -0.97 -23.02 2.37
CA TYR A 209 -0.25 -21.77 2.66
C TYR A 209 0.92 -22.10 3.59
N GLU A 210 2.12 -21.68 3.24
CA GLU A 210 3.35 -21.85 4.04
C GLU A 210 4.06 -20.50 4.10
N GLU A 211 4.10 -19.88 5.28
CA GLU A 211 4.60 -18.52 5.45
C GLU A 211 5.37 -18.35 6.77
N LEU A 212 6.34 -17.45 6.80
CA LEU A 212 6.87 -16.86 8.02
C LEU A 212 5.86 -15.81 8.52
N ILE A 213 5.18 -16.10 9.64
CA ILE A 213 4.23 -15.14 10.22
C ILE A 213 4.99 -13.96 10.81
N GLU A 214 5.95 -14.23 11.68
CA GLU A 214 6.65 -13.19 12.44
C GLU A 214 8.05 -13.66 12.84
N LEU A 215 8.94 -12.67 12.95
CA LEU A 215 10.24 -12.80 13.57
C LEU A 215 10.29 -11.80 14.72
N ILE A 216 10.30 -12.28 15.96
CA ILE A 216 10.10 -11.46 17.14
C ILE A 216 11.38 -11.38 17.96
N PRO A 217 11.95 -10.19 18.21
CA PRO A 217 13.09 -10.04 19.11
C PRO A 217 12.66 -10.29 20.57
N MET A 218 13.36 -11.20 21.25
CA MET A 218 13.20 -11.54 22.65
C MET A 218 14.23 -10.75 23.47
N HIS A 219 13.82 -9.61 24.02
CA HIS A 219 14.77 -8.65 24.63
C HIS A 219 15.25 -9.04 26.03
N ASP A 220 14.42 -9.73 26.83
CA ASP A 220 14.73 -9.98 28.24
C ASP A 220 15.15 -11.44 28.49
N THR A 221 14.21 -12.36 28.36
CA THR A 221 14.44 -13.79 28.60
C THR A 221 13.74 -14.64 27.52
N THR A 222 14.21 -15.86 27.35
CA THR A 222 13.58 -16.86 26.46
C THR A 222 13.08 -18.05 27.29
N THR A 223 12.36 -17.76 28.39
CA THR A 223 11.70 -18.79 29.17
C THR A 223 10.52 -19.37 28.38
N SER A 224 10.11 -20.60 28.76
CA SER A 224 8.92 -21.21 28.16
C SER A 224 7.69 -20.31 28.23
N GLN A 225 7.53 -19.52 29.31
CA GLN A 225 6.42 -18.61 29.48
C GLN A 225 6.52 -17.44 28.48
N ASP A 226 7.69 -16.82 28.33
CA ASP A 226 7.89 -15.70 27.42
C ASP A 226 7.60 -16.11 25.97
N ILE A 227 8.07 -17.30 25.57
CA ILE A 227 7.81 -17.85 24.24
C ILE A 227 6.33 -18.16 24.05
N PHE A 228 5.69 -18.78 25.04
CA PHE A 228 4.27 -19.10 25.00
C PHE A 228 3.41 -17.84 24.84
N ASP A 229 3.66 -16.81 25.67
CA ASP A 229 2.92 -15.54 25.62
C ASP A 229 3.12 -14.85 24.27
N THR A 230 4.34 -14.89 23.73
CA THR A 230 4.67 -14.33 22.43
C THR A 230 3.94 -15.04 21.29
N VAL A 231 3.95 -16.39 21.30
CA VAL A 231 3.21 -17.19 20.31
C VAL A 231 1.71 -16.90 20.37
N GLU A 232 1.16 -16.84 21.58
CA GLU A 232 -0.24 -16.54 21.80
C GLU A 232 -0.61 -15.16 21.24
N GLN A 233 0.21 -14.14 21.50
CA GLN A 233 0.00 -12.80 20.96
C GLN A 233 0.03 -12.80 19.42
N VAL A 234 0.98 -13.49 18.80
CA VAL A 234 1.05 -13.63 17.35
C VAL A 234 -0.23 -14.27 16.78
N LEU A 235 -0.69 -15.36 17.38
CA LEU A 235 -1.91 -16.03 16.93
C LEU A 235 -3.14 -15.11 17.05
N GLN A 236 -3.24 -14.32 18.12
CA GLN A 236 -4.30 -13.34 18.31
C GLN A 236 -4.22 -12.22 17.26
N ASP A 237 -3.03 -11.68 16.99
CA ASP A 237 -2.82 -10.60 16.04
C ASP A 237 -3.21 -10.98 14.62
N TYR A 238 -3.06 -12.25 14.26
CA TYR A 238 -3.49 -12.80 12.97
C TYR A 238 -4.91 -13.39 12.98
N GLY A 239 -5.61 -13.33 14.12
CA GLY A 239 -6.97 -13.86 14.26
C GLY A 239 -7.06 -15.38 14.09
N LEU A 240 -5.98 -16.10 14.45
CA LEU A 240 -5.87 -17.55 14.38
C LEU A 240 -6.47 -18.19 15.63
N ASP A 241 -7.52 -18.97 15.46
CA ASP A 241 -8.19 -19.66 16.55
C ASP A 241 -7.43 -20.94 16.93
N LEU A 242 -7.06 -21.08 18.19
CA LEU A 242 -6.39 -22.26 18.73
C LEU A 242 -7.18 -23.56 18.51
N SER A 243 -8.52 -23.49 18.37
CA SER A 243 -9.33 -24.67 18.05
C SER A 243 -9.01 -25.28 16.68
N LYS A 244 -8.41 -24.49 15.78
CA LYS A 244 -7.99 -24.90 14.44
C LYS A 244 -6.51 -25.28 14.37
N LEU A 245 -5.77 -25.19 15.48
CA LEU A 245 -4.36 -25.54 15.54
C LEU A 245 -4.19 -27.07 15.55
N ALA A 246 -3.71 -27.61 14.44
CA ALA A 246 -3.58 -29.05 14.23
C ALA A 246 -2.31 -29.65 14.85
N CYS A 247 -1.18 -28.94 14.81
CA CYS A 247 0.03 -29.38 15.45
C CYS A 247 1.05 -28.26 15.68
N LEU A 248 2.05 -28.55 16.52
CA LEU A 248 3.23 -27.73 16.78
C LEU A 248 4.48 -28.48 16.37
N ALA A 249 5.44 -27.81 15.73
CA ALA A 249 6.80 -28.30 15.54
C ALA A 249 7.79 -27.35 16.22
N THR A 250 8.76 -27.91 16.99
CA THR A 250 9.82 -27.12 17.63
C THR A 250 11.15 -27.86 17.55
N ASP A 251 12.22 -27.19 17.95
CA ASP A 251 13.46 -27.87 18.30
C ASP A 251 13.30 -28.74 19.58
N GLY A 252 14.37 -29.37 20.01
CA GLY A 252 14.39 -30.23 21.21
C GLY A 252 14.77 -29.51 22.50
N ALA A 253 14.83 -28.20 22.53
CA ALA A 253 15.22 -27.42 23.70
C ALA A 253 14.22 -27.60 24.85
N GLU A 254 14.71 -27.62 26.11
CA GLU A 254 13.89 -27.87 27.28
C GLU A 254 12.75 -26.87 27.47
N ASN A 255 12.98 -25.57 27.10
CA ASN A 255 11.95 -24.53 27.12
C ASN A 255 10.83 -24.81 26.10
N MET A 256 11.09 -25.56 25.03
CA MET A 256 10.12 -25.97 24.03
C MET A 256 9.37 -27.24 24.35
N VAL A 257 10.13 -28.33 24.73
CA VAL A 257 9.58 -29.70 24.86
C VAL A 257 9.40 -30.15 26.28
N GLY A 258 9.78 -29.38 27.30
CA GLY A 258 9.68 -29.74 28.71
C GLY A 258 8.30 -30.29 29.06
N ARG A 259 8.28 -31.48 29.71
CA ARG A 259 7.07 -32.30 29.92
C ARG A 259 5.91 -31.52 30.59
N HIS A 260 6.21 -30.62 31.50
CA HIS A 260 5.21 -29.89 32.29
C HIS A 260 5.16 -28.41 32.00
N ASN A 261 6.30 -27.80 31.72
CA ASN A 261 6.45 -26.36 31.61
C ASN A 261 6.99 -25.90 30.24
N GLY A 262 7.22 -26.81 29.29
CA GLY A 262 7.62 -26.42 27.95
C GLY A 262 6.44 -25.83 27.16
N VAL A 263 6.74 -25.01 26.16
CA VAL A 263 5.74 -24.34 25.30
C VAL A 263 4.71 -25.33 24.74
N ALA A 264 5.17 -26.52 24.30
CA ALA A 264 4.28 -27.55 23.78
C ALA A 264 3.28 -28.07 24.84
N ALA A 265 3.72 -28.21 26.10
CA ALA A 265 2.85 -28.62 27.20
C ALA A 265 1.84 -27.52 27.57
N MET A 266 2.27 -26.26 27.57
CA MET A 266 1.42 -25.11 27.87
C MET A 266 0.33 -24.93 26.80
N LEU A 267 0.69 -24.98 25.49
CA LEU A 267 -0.27 -24.93 24.40
C LEU A 267 -1.26 -26.11 24.46
N ARG A 268 -0.77 -27.35 24.72
CA ARG A 268 -1.62 -28.52 24.89
C ARG A 268 -2.65 -28.29 26.00
N THR A 269 -2.21 -27.90 27.18
CA THR A 269 -3.09 -27.64 28.33
C THR A 269 -4.15 -26.59 27.99
N LYS A 270 -3.79 -25.52 27.28
CA LYS A 270 -4.73 -24.47 26.87
C LYS A 270 -5.78 -25.00 25.90
N ILE A 271 -5.37 -25.77 24.89
CA ILE A 271 -6.26 -26.36 23.89
C ILE A 271 -7.21 -27.37 24.55
N GLU A 272 -6.68 -28.31 25.39
CA GLU A 272 -7.48 -29.33 26.09
C GLU A 272 -8.51 -28.69 27.05
N ASN A 273 -8.15 -27.61 27.73
CA ASN A 273 -9.08 -26.89 28.60
C ASN A 273 -10.25 -26.22 27.80
N SER A 274 -10.00 -25.84 26.59
CA SER A 274 -11.02 -25.22 25.72
C SER A 274 -11.79 -26.25 24.87
N HIS A 275 -11.10 -27.35 24.50
CA HIS A 275 -11.58 -28.41 23.62
C HIS A 275 -11.14 -29.77 24.11
N PRO A 276 -11.85 -30.40 25.11
CA PRO A 276 -11.40 -31.62 25.80
C PRO A 276 -11.19 -32.82 24.89
N ASP A 277 -11.86 -32.90 23.77
CA ASP A 277 -11.80 -34.02 22.81
C ASP A 277 -10.71 -33.78 21.71
N SER A 278 -9.96 -32.69 21.76
CA SER A 278 -8.93 -32.39 20.77
C SER A 278 -7.64 -33.12 21.06
N SER A 279 -7.01 -33.68 20.01
CA SER A 279 -5.64 -34.23 20.09
C SER A 279 -4.69 -33.15 19.55
N PHE A 280 -3.73 -32.76 20.37
CA PHE A 280 -2.70 -31.78 19.95
C PHE A 280 -1.31 -32.45 19.88
N PRO A 281 -0.92 -32.95 18.70
CA PRO A 281 0.40 -33.54 18.51
C PRO A 281 1.49 -32.47 18.47
N HIS A 282 2.63 -32.82 19.04
CA HIS A 282 3.86 -32.05 18.96
C HIS A 282 4.93 -32.87 18.27
N PHE A 283 5.67 -32.27 17.35
CA PHE A 283 6.74 -32.90 16.59
C PHE A 283 8.06 -32.20 16.88
N HIS A 284 9.08 -32.99 17.18
CA HIS A 284 10.45 -32.48 17.22
C HIS A 284 10.96 -32.31 15.79
N CYS A 285 11.51 -31.15 15.48
CA CYS A 285 12.03 -30.79 14.14
C CYS A 285 13.07 -31.81 13.69
N ILE A 286 12.86 -32.43 12.53
CA ILE A 286 13.75 -33.46 11.98
C ILE A 286 15.14 -32.90 11.69
N ILE A 287 15.24 -31.62 11.26
CA ILE A 287 16.53 -31.00 10.99
C ILE A 287 17.37 -30.88 12.26
N HIS A 288 16.75 -30.47 13.38
CA HIS A 288 17.44 -30.42 14.68
C HIS A 288 17.80 -31.80 15.20
N GLN A 289 16.95 -32.83 15.00
CA GLN A 289 17.25 -34.20 15.34
C GLN A 289 18.46 -34.78 14.60
N GLN A 290 18.68 -34.34 13.35
CA GLN A 290 19.83 -34.83 12.55
C GLN A 290 21.15 -34.15 12.91
N ASN A 291 21.09 -32.98 13.58
CA ASN A 291 22.26 -32.19 13.99
C ASN A 291 22.69 -32.49 15.45
N LEU A 292 22.02 -33.39 16.15
CA LEU A 292 22.39 -33.93 17.46
C LEU A 292 23.19 -35.22 17.31
#